data_266d9b0a5f3ab5e0accd0bc49556621b
#
_entry.id   266d9b0a5f3ab5e0accd0bc49556621b
#
_cell.length_a   1.000
_cell.length_b   1.000
_cell.length_c   1.000
_cell.angle_alpha   90.00
_cell.angle_beta   90.00
_cell.angle_gamma   90.00
#
_symmetry.space_group_name_H-M   'P 1'
#
loop_
_entity.id
_entity.type
_entity.pdbx_description
1 polymer ?
#
loop_
_entity_poly.entity_id
_entity_poly.type
_entity_poly.pdbx_seq_one_letter_code
_entity_poly.pdbx_strand_id
1 'polypeptide(L)'
;TFECDADAQFKNVLLNAKAEDIQLMKSPVGLPARGVMTNLQFSIENKTAPKVQCISNCVSPCNRGHEAKIVGYCIADRLGAAYQGDTQTGLFFSGSNGYRIDKIISVKELMEKLTVGE
;
A
#
# COMPACT_ATOMS: atom_id res chain seq x y z
N THR A 1 14.38 -0.45 -0.93
CA THR A 1 15.82 -0.09 -0.92
C THR A 1 16.15 0.79 0.27
N PHE A 2 17.44 0.89 0.60
CA PHE A 2 17.93 1.79 1.65
C PHE A 2 17.62 3.26 1.37
N GLU A 3 17.70 3.66 0.11
CA GLU A 3 17.51 5.05 -0.34
C GLU A 3 16.04 5.49 -0.33
N CYS A 4 15.11 4.56 -0.23
CA CYS A 4 13.69 4.88 -0.10
C CYS A 4 13.41 5.55 1.24
N ASP A 5 12.77 6.72 1.21
CA ASP A 5 12.48 7.54 2.39
C ASP A 5 11.27 7.07 3.20
N ALA A 6 10.60 6.00 2.80
CA ALA A 6 9.50 5.44 3.57
C ALA A 6 9.96 4.94 4.94
N ASP A 7 9.07 5.01 5.93
CA ASP A 7 9.35 4.54 7.29
C ASP A 7 9.81 3.07 7.30
N ALA A 8 10.64 2.72 8.29
CA ALA A 8 11.13 1.35 8.45
C ALA A 8 9.98 0.34 8.59
N GLN A 9 8.87 0.71 9.23
CA GLN A 9 7.69 -0.15 9.37
C GLN A 9 7.04 -0.44 8.01
N PHE A 10 7.00 0.54 7.09
CA PHE A 10 6.55 0.33 5.72
C PHE A 10 7.37 -0.77 5.04
N LYS A 11 8.69 -0.67 5.13
CA LYS A 11 9.61 -1.66 4.54
C LYS A 11 9.43 -3.04 5.17
N ASN A 12 9.23 -3.10 6.49
CA ASN A 12 9.01 -4.36 7.20
C ASN A 12 7.72 -5.08 6.77
N VAL A 13 6.65 -4.35 6.51
CA VAL A 13 5.40 -4.95 5.99
C VAL A 13 5.66 -5.69 4.68
N LEU A 14 6.42 -5.07 3.77
CA LEU A 14 6.76 -5.68 2.49
C LEU A 14 7.73 -6.86 2.64
N LEU A 15 8.71 -6.76 3.53
CA LEU A 15 9.67 -7.86 3.78
C LEU A 15 9.02 -9.10 4.39
N ASN A 16 8.03 -8.90 5.26
CA ASN A 16 7.35 -9.98 5.96
C ASN A 16 6.14 -10.55 5.19
N ALA A 17 5.77 -9.94 4.07
CA ALA A 17 4.62 -10.37 3.28
C ALA A 17 4.89 -11.73 2.64
N LYS A 18 3.93 -12.65 2.78
CA LYS A 18 3.91 -13.95 2.10
C LYS A 18 3.05 -13.87 0.84
N ALA A 19 3.15 -14.87 -0.01
CA ALA A 19 2.36 -14.91 -1.25
C ALA A 19 0.86 -14.77 -1.00
N GLU A 20 0.34 -15.43 0.02
CA GLU A 20 -1.08 -15.36 0.42
C GLU A 20 -1.52 -14.02 0.99
N ASP A 21 -0.60 -13.20 1.50
CA ASP A 21 -0.90 -11.88 2.04
C ASP A 21 -1.14 -10.84 0.93
N ILE A 22 -0.69 -11.11 -0.28
CA ILE A 22 -0.78 -10.19 -1.41
C ILE A 22 -2.03 -10.53 -2.22
N GLN A 23 -3.05 -9.68 -2.12
CA GLN A 23 -4.37 -9.94 -2.70
C GLN A 23 -4.91 -8.71 -3.43
N LEU A 24 -5.91 -8.95 -4.28
CA LEU A 24 -6.70 -7.89 -4.89
C LEU A 24 -7.67 -7.30 -3.87
N MET A 25 -7.84 -5.98 -3.94
CA MET A 25 -8.75 -5.24 -3.09
C MET A 25 -9.51 -4.20 -3.92
N LYS A 26 -10.67 -3.79 -3.44
CA LYS A 26 -11.43 -2.70 -4.06
C LYS A 26 -10.69 -1.37 -3.90
N SER A 27 -10.68 -0.58 -4.96
CA SER A 27 -10.10 0.76 -4.96
C SER A 27 -11.17 1.80 -5.25
N PRO A 28 -11.14 2.97 -4.56
CA PRO A 28 -12.06 4.06 -4.83
C PRO A 28 -11.80 4.79 -6.15
N VAL A 29 -10.74 4.45 -6.88
CA VAL A 29 -10.38 5.07 -8.16
C VAL A 29 -10.79 4.24 -9.39
N GLY A 30 -11.66 3.27 -9.22
CA GLY A 30 -12.30 2.54 -10.31
C GLY A 30 -11.53 1.33 -10.86
N LEU A 31 -10.27 1.14 -10.47
CA LEU A 31 -9.46 -0.02 -10.87
C LEU A 31 -9.20 -0.92 -9.65
N PRO A 32 -9.18 -2.25 -9.82
CA PRO A 32 -8.77 -3.12 -8.71
C PRO A 32 -7.31 -2.83 -8.33
N ALA A 33 -7.04 -2.83 -7.03
CA ALA A 33 -5.70 -2.67 -6.49
C ALA A 33 -5.16 -4.00 -5.98
N ARG A 34 -3.85 -4.16 -6.01
CA ARG A 34 -3.17 -5.31 -5.40
C ARG A 34 -2.22 -4.81 -4.32
N GLY A 35 -2.27 -5.44 -3.17
CA GLY A 35 -1.41 -5.06 -2.06
C GLY A 35 -1.38 -6.08 -0.96
N VAL A 36 -0.60 -5.77 0.07
CA VAL A 36 -0.49 -6.59 1.27
C VAL A 36 -1.74 -6.37 2.14
N MET A 37 -2.44 -7.44 2.46
CA MET A 37 -3.60 -7.40 3.36
C MET A 37 -3.14 -7.08 4.78
N THR A 38 -3.68 -6.01 5.35
CA THR A 38 -3.40 -5.54 6.70
C THR A 38 -4.71 -5.39 7.48
N ASN A 39 -4.63 -4.89 8.70
CA ASN A 39 -5.83 -4.63 9.50
C ASN A 39 -6.78 -3.60 8.88
N LEU A 40 -6.32 -2.79 7.93
CA LEU A 40 -7.18 -1.86 7.21
C LEU A 40 -8.36 -2.57 6.55
N GLN A 41 -8.11 -3.68 5.83
CA GLN A 41 -9.15 -4.40 5.12
C GLN A 41 -10.18 -4.99 6.07
N PHE A 42 -9.74 -5.59 7.17
CA PHE A 42 -10.64 -6.07 8.22
C PHE A 42 -11.45 -4.94 8.86
N SER A 43 -10.81 -3.78 9.09
CA SER A 43 -11.49 -2.61 9.63
C SER A 43 -12.57 -2.09 8.71
N ILE A 44 -12.34 -2.11 7.40
CA ILE A 44 -13.33 -1.72 6.39
C ILE A 44 -14.54 -2.66 6.43
N GLU A 45 -14.30 -3.96 6.42
CA GLU A 45 -15.35 -4.98 6.48
C GLU A 45 -16.20 -4.87 7.75
N ASN A 46 -15.56 -4.63 8.88
CA ASN A 46 -16.20 -4.48 10.18
C ASN A 46 -16.73 -3.06 10.46
N LYS A 47 -16.59 -2.14 9.52
CA LYS A 47 -16.98 -0.72 9.67
C LYS A 47 -16.29 0.00 10.85
N THR A 48 -15.09 -0.44 11.20
CA THR A 48 -14.24 0.16 12.25
C THR A 48 -13.07 0.97 11.68
N ALA A 49 -12.96 1.05 10.36
CA ALA A 49 -11.92 1.83 9.70
C ALA A 49 -12.01 3.33 10.06
N PRO A 50 -10.89 4.06 10.01
CA PRO A 50 -10.90 5.51 10.19
C PRO A 50 -11.86 6.18 9.22
N LYS A 51 -12.45 7.31 9.64
CA LYS A 51 -13.33 8.09 8.77
C LYS A 51 -12.57 8.48 7.50
N VAL A 52 -13.26 8.38 6.38
CA VAL A 52 -12.71 8.81 5.08
C VAL A 52 -12.47 10.31 5.10
N GLN A 53 -11.23 10.72 4.83
CA GLN A 53 -10.83 12.12 4.74
C GLN A 53 -10.15 12.36 3.40
N CYS A 54 -10.59 13.42 2.69
CA CYS A 54 -9.92 13.84 1.47
C CYS A 54 -8.65 14.64 1.82
N ILE A 55 -7.60 14.45 1.03
CA ILE A 55 -6.41 15.30 1.10
C ILE A 55 -6.69 16.65 0.41
N SER A 56 -5.89 17.67 0.76
CA SER A 56 -5.94 18.96 0.08
C SER A 56 -5.56 18.82 -1.40
N ASN A 57 -6.22 19.59 -2.27
CA ASN A 57 -5.94 19.63 -3.71
C ASN A 57 -6.07 18.25 -4.40
N CYS A 58 -6.93 17.38 -3.90
CA CYS A 58 -7.18 16.09 -4.51
C CYS A 58 -7.77 16.25 -5.92
N VAL A 59 -7.16 15.58 -6.88
CA VAL A 59 -7.63 15.50 -8.25
C VAL A 59 -8.33 14.16 -8.45
N SER A 60 -9.64 14.22 -8.75
CA SER A 60 -10.43 13.02 -9.07
C SER A 60 -9.68 12.07 -10.04
N PRO A 61 -9.86 10.69 -9.95
CA PRO A 61 -11.16 10.12 -10.32
C PRO A 61 -12.11 9.69 -9.19
N CYS A 62 -11.83 9.95 -7.97
CA CYS A 62 -12.69 9.52 -6.84
C CYS A 62 -13.97 10.37 -6.62
N ASN A 63 -14.37 11.22 -7.56
CA ASN A 63 -15.56 12.07 -7.47
C ASN A 63 -15.74 12.76 -6.11
N ARG A 64 -14.70 13.48 -5.68
CA ARG A 64 -14.66 14.25 -4.42
C ARG A 64 -14.98 13.42 -3.17
N GLY A 65 -14.46 12.21 -3.11
CA GLY A 65 -14.60 11.34 -1.95
C GLY A 65 -15.86 10.49 -1.93
N HIS A 66 -16.71 10.57 -2.95
CA HIS A 66 -17.91 9.74 -3.03
C HIS A 66 -17.55 8.25 -3.07
N GLU A 67 -16.73 7.84 -4.03
CA GLU A 67 -16.29 6.46 -4.17
C GLU A 67 -15.46 6.00 -2.96
N ALA A 68 -14.66 6.88 -2.37
CA ALA A 68 -13.91 6.56 -1.15
C ALA A 68 -14.84 6.20 0.02
N LYS A 69 -15.97 6.89 0.16
CA LYS A 69 -16.99 6.58 1.18
C LYS A 69 -17.68 5.25 0.91
N ILE A 70 -17.94 4.92 -0.37
CA ILE A 70 -18.55 3.64 -0.76
C ILE A 70 -17.60 2.48 -0.48
N VAL A 71 -16.33 2.61 -0.87
CA VAL A 71 -15.31 1.57 -0.67
C VAL A 71 -14.83 1.51 0.78
N GLY A 72 -14.86 2.63 1.50
CA GLY A 72 -14.53 2.71 2.92
C GLY A 72 -13.16 3.31 3.24
N TYR A 73 -12.41 3.82 2.25
CA TYR A 73 -11.13 4.51 2.47
C TYR A 73 -10.78 5.46 1.33
N CYS A 74 -9.94 6.46 1.63
CA CYS A 74 -9.29 7.30 0.63
C CYS A 74 -7.92 6.72 0.30
N ILE A 75 -7.66 6.48 -0.98
CA ILE A 75 -6.40 5.86 -1.43
C ILE A 75 -5.18 6.70 -1.05
N ALA A 76 -5.22 8.02 -1.29
CA ALA A 76 -4.09 8.91 -1.01
C ALA A 76 -3.81 9.02 0.49
N ASP A 77 -4.86 9.17 1.30
CA ASP A 77 -4.75 9.27 2.76
C ASP A 77 -4.14 7.99 3.36
N ARG A 78 -4.60 6.82 2.92
CA ARG A 78 -4.10 5.54 3.43
C ARG A 78 -2.71 5.18 2.90
N LEU A 79 -2.35 5.60 1.69
CA LEU A 79 -0.97 5.49 1.19
C LEU A 79 -0.01 6.40 2.00
N GLY A 80 -0.44 7.61 2.31
CA GLY A 80 0.33 8.52 3.17
C GLY A 80 0.56 7.95 4.57
N ALA A 81 -0.48 7.37 5.18
CA ALA A 81 -0.37 6.70 6.47
C ALA A 81 0.65 5.54 6.42
N ALA A 82 0.62 4.72 5.37
CA ALA A 82 1.57 3.63 5.17
C ALA A 82 3.01 4.14 5.06
N TYR A 83 3.23 5.20 4.28
CA TYR A 83 4.54 5.84 4.14
C TYR A 83 5.11 6.29 5.49
N GLN A 84 4.26 6.80 6.38
CA GLN A 84 4.63 7.24 7.72
C GLN A 84 4.78 6.11 8.74
N GLY A 85 4.56 4.86 8.34
CA GLY A 85 4.74 3.68 9.18
C GLY A 85 3.49 3.20 9.92
N ASP A 86 2.31 3.70 9.59
CA ASP A 86 1.06 3.20 10.16
C ASP A 86 0.69 1.84 9.55
N THR A 87 1.08 0.77 10.25
CA THR A 87 0.83 -0.61 9.80
C THR A 87 -0.60 -1.09 10.08
N GLN A 88 -1.37 -0.36 10.87
CA GLN A 88 -2.75 -0.74 11.22
C GLN A 88 -3.78 -0.20 10.25
N THR A 89 -3.60 1.01 9.77
CA THR A 89 -4.57 1.69 8.90
C THR A 89 -3.98 2.11 7.55
N GLY A 90 -2.70 1.82 7.29
CA GLY A 90 -2.03 2.12 6.03
C GLY A 90 -2.41 1.17 4.91
N LEU A 91 -2.33 1.67 3.68
CA LEU A 91 -2.51 0.90 2.45
C LEU A 91 -1.14 0.61 1.83
N PHE A 92 -0.82 -0.67 1.65
CA PHE A 92 0.49 -1.12 1.16
C PHE A 92 0.32 -1.82 -0.18
N PHE A 93 0.60 -1.13 -1.28
CA PHE A 93 0.56 -1.73 -2.60
C PHE A 93 1.79 -2.62 -2.85
N SER A 94 1.56 -3.71 -3.56
CA SER A 94 2.61 -4.63 -3.97
C SER A 94 2.20 -5.38 -5.23
N GLY A 95 3.16 -5.69 -6.09
CA GLY A 95 2.97 -6.63 -7.18
C GLY A 95 2.82 -8.06 -6.64
N SER A 96 2.29 -8.96 -7.46
CA SER A 96 2.04 -10.36 -7.08
C SER A 96 3.30 -11.12 -6.65
N ASN A 97 4.48 -10.68 -7.08
CA ASN A 97 5.77 -11.27 -6.73
C ASN A 97 6.48 -10.56 -5.57
N GLY A 98 5.82 -9.60 -4.90
CA GLY A 98 6.40 -8.83 -3.79
C GLY A 98 6.91 -9.70 -2.64
N TYR A 99 6.31 -10.85 -2.42
CA TYR A 99 6.72 -11.83 -1.40
C TYR A 99 8.13 -12.39 -1.58
N ARG A 100 8.73 -12.22 -2.77
CA ARG A 100 10.09 -12.70 -3.06
C ARG A 100 11.18 -11.81 -2.51
N ILE A 101 10.81 -10.62 -1.99
CA ILE A 101 11.78 -9.69 -1.36
C ILE A 101 12.12 -10.25 0.02
N ASP A 102 13.39 -10.51 0.26
CA ASP A 102 13.88 -11.09 1.51
C ASP A 102 14.75 -10.14 2.34
N LYS A 103 15.24 -9.06 1.74
CA LYS A 103 16.10 -8.09 2.41
C LYS A 103 16.04 -6.71 1.76
N ILE A 104 16.40 -5.69 2.52
CA ILE A 104 16.61 -4.34 2.01
C ILE A 104 18.01 -4.27 1.38
N ILE A 105 18.08 -3.81 0.15
CA ILE A 105 19.32 -3.65 -0.62
C ILE A 105 19.44 -2.20 -1.12
N SER A 106 20.61 -1.82 -1.58
CA SER A 106 20.79 -0.51 -2.22
C SER A 106 20.19 -0.50 -3.63
N VAL A 107 19.88 0.70 -4.14
CA VAL A 107 19.45 0.87 -5.54
C VAL A 107 20.55 0.37 -6.48
N LYS A 108 21.82 0.62 -6.15
CA LYS A 108 22.96 0.12 -6.94
C LYS A 108 22.92 -1.40 -7.08
N GLU A 109 22.82 -2.12 -5.97
CA GLU A 109 22.74 -3.59 -5.98
C GLU A 109 21.52 -4.09 -6.78
N LEU A 110 20.38 -3.42 -6.62
CA LEU A 110 19.16 -3.77 -7.36
C LEU A 110 19.37 -3.60 -8.87
N MET A 111 19.95 -2.48 -9.29
CA MET A 111 20.18 -2.20 -10.71
C MET A 111 21.19 -3.19 -11.32
N GLU A 112 22.24 -3.56 -10.59
CA GLU A 112 23.18 -4.59 -11.01
C GLU A 112 22.48 -5.94 -11.26
N LYS A 113 21.62 -6.37 -10.34
CA LYS A 113 20.83 -7.61 -10.51
C LYS A 113 19.89 -7.55 -11.72
N LEU A 114 19.22 -6.43 -11.93
CA LEU A 114 18.29 -6.26 -13.06
C LEU A 114 19.01 -6.22 -14.41
N THR A 115 20.22 -5.69 -14.46
CA THR A 115 20.98 -5.56 -15.73
C THR A 115 21.75 -6.81 -16.11
N VAL A 116 22.10 -7.69 -15.17
CA VAL A 116 22.79 -8.96 -15.45
C VAL A 116 21.84 -10.16 -15.52
N GLY A 117 20.53 -9.95 -15.41
CA GLY A 117 19.53 -10.98 -15.65
C GLY A 117 19.33 -11.98 -14.52
N GLU A 118 19.60 -11.60 -13.31
CA GLU A 118 19.28 -12.43 -12.15
C GLU A 118 17.93 -12.16 -11.55
#